data_71fe5693dce43f50d3d6c49d8fd5d418
#
_entry.id   71fe5693dce43f50d3d6c49d8fd5d418
#
_cell.length_a   1.000
_cell.length_b   1.000
_cell.length_c   1.000
_cell.angle_alpha   90.00
_cell.angle_beta   90.00
_cell.angle_gamma   90.00
#
_symmetry.space_group_name_H-M   'P 1'
#
loop_
_entity.id
_entity.type
_entity.pdbx_description
1 polymer ?
#
loop_
_entity_poly.entity_id
_entity_poly.type
_entity_poly.pdbx_seq_one_letter_code
_entity_poly.pdbx_strand_id
1 'polypeptide(L)'
;TPRAHKPKQKTNPKKKVVEKKEEPKIEEIVEPEIYEEETILTDDYNPLAYEKLNEVSKNLIFSKGPETIIQDIRSVLEEEQTSNLDLVFAIDTTGSMKNDMEKLKADLSPLLEELYNSAENVRVGLLLYRDYGDGYSYKELPVKPYGFVQNFSSISKNLNAVRIFGKEGGDIPEAVYEAMYATGQFFAWRTESAKRVILIGDAEPHPFPRKSGKYSKEFVTGLLDVKGITVTTILLPQE
;
A
#
# COMPACT_ATOMS: atom_id res chain seq x y z
N THR A 1 76.75 -26.35 -83.36
CA THR A 1 76.01 -26.78 -82.18
C THR A 1 76.95 -27.11 -81.06
N PRO A 2 76.88 -26.46 -79.93
CA PRO A 2 76.07 -26.87 -78.80
C PRO A 2 75.45 -25.74 -77.99
N ARG A 3 74.45 -26.15 -77.23
CA ARG A 3 73.57 -25.37 -76.43
C ARG A 3 74.27 -24.77 -75.18
N ALA A 4 73.92 -23.49 -74.89
CA ALA A 4 74.27 -22.81 -73.63
C ALA A 4 73.24 -23.12 -72.54
N HIS A 5 73.76 -23.44 -71.35
CA HIS A 5 72.99 -23.62 -70.14
C HIS A 5 72.82 -22.26 -69.45
N LYS A 6 71.57 -21.87 -69.16
CA LYS A 6 71.24 -20.70 -68.24
C LYS A 6 71.06 -21.18 -66.78
N PRO A 7 71.51 -20.46 -65.80
CA PRO A 7 71.36 -20.87 -64.41
C PRO A 7 69.98 -20.56 -63.89
N LYS A 8 69.47 -21.43 -63.01
CA LYS A 8 68.20 -21.32 -62.29
C LYS A 8 68.26 -20.26 -61.18
N GLN A 9 67.36 -19.29 -61.25
CA GLN A 9 67.12 -18.39 -60.15
C GLN A 9 66.33 -19.12 -59.06
N LYS A 10 66.78 -18.97 -57.79
CA LYS A 10 66.09 -19.41 -56.58
C LYS A 10 65.01 -18.37 -56.23
N THR A 11 63.74 -18.80 -56.26
CA THR A 11 62.59 -18.01 -55.79
C THR A 11 62.44 -18.23 -54.28
N ASN A 12 62.44 -17.12 -53.54
CA ASN A 12 62.13 -17.09 -52.11
C ASN A 12 60.65 -17.38 -51.87
N PRO A 13 60.24 -18.18 -50.88
CA PRO A 13 58.84 -18.41 -50.55
C PRO A 13 58.25 -17.19 -49.83
N LYS A 14 57.17 -16.64 -50.38
CA LYS A 14 56.36 -15.59 -49.77
C LYS A 14 55.76 -16.12 -48.46
N LYS A 15 56.03 -15.45 -47.32
CA LYS A 15 55.31 -15.63 -46.06
C LYS A 15 53.84 -15.26 -46.27
N LYS A 16 52.91 -16.23 -46.05
CA LYS A 16 51.46 -15.97 -45.89
C LYS A 16 51.26 -15.23 -44.59
N VAL A 17 50.79 -14.01 -44.67
CA VAL A 17 50.23 -13.27 -43.54
C VAL A 17 48.85 -13.92 -43.25
N VAL A 18 48.72 -14.55 -42.09
CA VAL A 18 47.44 -15.03 -41.59
C VAL A 18 46.80 -13.85 -40.93
N GLU A 19 45.79 -13.27 -41.53
CA GLU A 19 44.89 -12.32 -40.89
C GLU A 19 44.17 -13.06 -39.75
N LYS A 20 44.47 -12.65 -38.50
CA LYS A 20 43.72 -13.05 -37.32
C LYS A 20 42.35 -12.32 -37.40
N LYS A 21 41.27 -13.05 -37.69
CA LYS A 21 39.92 -12.54 -37.44
C LYS A 21 39.79 -12.32 -35.94
N GLU A 22 39.58 -11.04 -35.57
CA GLU A 22 39.11 -10.70 -34.23
C GLU A 22 37.68 -11.22 -34.07
N GLU A 23 37.48 -12.11 -33.08
CA GLU A 23 36.15 -12.50 -32.63
C GLU A 23 35.45 -11.27 -32.03
N PRO A 24 34.15 -11.07 -32.29
CA PRO A 24 33.40 -9.96 -31.67
C PRO A 24 33.38 -10.15 -30.16
N LYS A 25 33.85 -9.15 -29.43
CA LYS A 25 33.65 -9.05 -27.99
C LYS A 25 32.14 -9.03 -27.74
N ILE A 26 31.64 -10.09 -27.11
CA ILE A 26 30.32 -10.09 -26.51
C ILE A 26 30.41 -9.09 -25.35
N GLU A 27 29.79 -7.93 -25.50
CA GLU A 27 29.52 -7.05 -24.37
C GLU A 27 28.59 -7.80 -23.44
N GLU A 28 29.09 -8.12 -22.28
CA GLU A 28 28.32 -8.70 -21.18
C GLU A 28 27.26 -7.68 -20.81
N ILE A 29 25.98 -8.00 -21.14
CA ILE A 29 24.84 -7.19 -20.71
C ILE A 29 24.76 -7.37 -19.19
N VAL A 30 25.30 -6.41 -18.46
CA VAL A 30 25.09 -6.30 -17.02
C VAL A 30 23.61 -5.96 -16.84
N GLU A 31 22.83 -6.96 -16.45
CA GLU A 31 21.46 -6.71 -15.98
C GLU A 31 21.54 -5.71 -14.81
N PRO A 32 20.71 -4.66 -14.80
CA PRO A 32 20.72 -3.74 -13.68
C PRO A 32 20.38 -4.54 -12.41
N GLU A 33 21.30 -4.54 -11.45
CA GLU A 33 21.00 -5.03 -10.11
C GLU A 33 19.83 -4.21 -9.58
N ILE A 34 18.66 -4.85 -9.48
CA ILE A 34 17.51 -4.30 -8.79
C ILE A 34 17.87 -4.33 -7.31
N TYR A 35 18.37 -3.22 -6.79
CA TYR A 35 18.46 -3.02 -5.36
C TYR A 35 17.03 -2.89 -4.85
N GLU A 36 16.51 -3.95 -4.22
CA GLU A 36 15.38 -3.80 -3.32
C GLU A 36 15.87 -2.86 -2.22
N GLU A 37 15.33 -1.63 -2.19
CA GLU A 37 15.55 -0.75 -1.05
C GLU A 37 15.03 -1.48 0.19
N GLU A 38 15.93 -2.00 1.01
CA GLU A 38 15.56 -2.52 2.32
C GLU A 38 14.88 -1.36 3.07
N THR A 39 13.58 -1.49 3.29
CA THR A 39 12.84 -0.52 4.07
C THR A 39 13.36 -0.57 5.50
N ILE A 40 14.18 0.40 5.86
CA ILE A 40 14.73 0.50 7.22
C ILE A 40 13.59 0.98 8.11
N LEU A 41 13.06 0.05 8.92
CA LEU A 41 12.10 0.39 9.95
C LEU A 41 12.82 1.26 11.00
N THR A 42 12.36 2.49 11.19
CA THR A 42 12.89 3.38 12.24
C THR A 42 12.23 3.06 13.58
N ASP A 43 12.86 3.51 14.70
CA ASP A 43 12.33 3.31 16.05
C ASP A 43 10.97 4.02 16.28
N ASP A 44 10.56 4.89 15.35
CA ASP A 44 9.29 5.62 15.43
C ASP A 44 8.06 4.73 15.16
N TYR A 45 8.25 3.60 14.49
CA TYR A 45 7.15 2.70 14.11
C TYR A 45 7.12 1.43 14.94
N ASN A 46 5.91 0.94 15.20
CA ASN A 46 5.71 -0.35 15.85
C ASN A 46 6.09 -1.51 14.90
N PRO A 47 7.12 -2.32 15.22
CA PRO A 47 7.57 -3.41 14.35
C PRO A 47 6.51 -4.50 14.13
N LEU A 48 5.69 -4.77 15.16
CA LEU A 48 4.60 -5.74 15.04
C LEU A 48 3.46 -5.21 14.17
N ALA A 49 3.17 -3.91 14.27
CA ALA A 49 2.22 -3.27 13.37
C ALA A 49 2.69 -3.40 11.91
N TYR A 50 3.96 -3.07 11.63
CA TYR A 50 4.51 -3.26 10.30
C TYR A 50 4.35 -4.69 9.80
N GLU A 51 4.81 -5.68 10.58
CA GLU A 51 4.73 -7.10 10.19
C GLU A 51 3.29 -7.52 9.90
N LYS A 52 2.37 -7.27 10.83
CA LYS A 52 1.00 -7.75 10.75
C LYS A 52 0.12 -6.99 9.74
N LEU A 53 0.33 -5.69 9.59
CA LEU A 53 -0.40 -4.90 8.62
C LEU A 53 0.08 -5.18 7.18
N ASN A 54 1.36 -5.47 7.00
CA ASN A 54 1.89 -5.90 5.72
C ASN A 54 1.32 -7.26 5.26
N GLU A 55 0.97 -8.14 6.20
CA GLU A 55 0.32 -9.43 5.89
C GLU A 55 -1.11 -9.28 5.34
N VAL A 56 -1.81 -8.21 5.65
CA VAL A 56 -3.20 -7.95 5.20
C VAL A 56 -3.29 -6.95 4.06
N SER A 57 -2.19 -6.31 3.73
CA SER A 57 -2.13 -5.25 2.73
C SER A 57 -1.38 -5.71 1.48
N LYS A 58 -1.83 -5.24 0.31
CA LYS A 58 -1.06 -5.36 -0.93
C LYS A 58 0.13 -4.41 -0.94
N ASN A 59 -0.02 -3.26 -0.29
CA ASN A 59 0.97 -2.18 -0.22
C ASN A 59 0.96 -1.54 1.16
N LEU A 60 2.12 -1.17 1.68
CA LEU A 60 2.26 -0.48 2.94
C LEU A 60 3.17 0.74 2.78
N ILE A 61 2.72 1.88 3.24
CA ILE A 61 3.40 3.17 3.16
C ILE A 61 3.70 3.64 4.59
N PHE A 62 4.93 4.04 4.84
CA PHE A 62 5.33 4.68 6.08
C PHE A 62 5.04 6.18 5.99
N SER A 63 4.14 6.65 6.85
CA SER A 63 3.81 8.07 6.97
C SER A 63 4.59 8.70 8.11
N LYS A 64 4.89 9.99 8.00
CA LYS A 64 5.44 10.78 9.12
C LYS A 64 4.33 11.43 9.97
N GLY A 65 3.16 10.79 10.02
CA GLY A 65 2.02 11.29 10.78
C GLY A 65 1.44 12.59 10.18
N PRO A 66 1.07 13.58 11.03
CA PRO A 66 0.39 14.80 10.59
C PRO A 66 1.15 15.60 9.51
N GLU A 67 2.47 15.41 9.41
CA GLU A 67 3.29 16.13 8.43
C GLU A 67 3.03 15.65 7.00
N THR A 68 2.86 14.35 6.77
CA THR A 68 2.80 13.77 5.43
C THR A 68 1.53 13.00 5.12
N ILE A 69 0.71 12.64 6.09
CA ILE A 69 -0.45 11.74 5.92
C ILE A 69 -1.37 12.11 4.74
N ILE A 70 -1.61 13.39 4.51
CA ILE A 70 -2.45 13.84 3.39
C ILE A 70 -1.75 13.65 2.05
N GLN A 71 -0.43 13.89 2.01
CA GLN A 71 0.36 13.65 0.79
C GLN A 71 0.51 12.15 0.52
N ASP A 72 0.65 11.34 1.56
CA ASP A 72 0.72 9.88 1.45
C ASP A 72 -0.61 9.33 0.89
N ILE A 73 -1.75 9.80 1.41
CA ILE A 73 -3.07 9.47 0.85
C ILE A 73 -3.18 9.93 -0.61
N ARG A 74 -2.75 11.16 -0.92
CA ARG A 74 -2.75 11.67 -2.28
C ARG A 74 -1.99 10.74 -3.23
N SER A 75 -0.78 10.33 -2.86
CA SER A 75 0.05 9.45 -3.69
C SER A 75 -0.64 8.12 -3.98
N VAL A 76 -1.27 7.49 -2.98
CA VAL A 76 -2.07 6.27 -3.17
C VAL A 76 -3.22 6.48 -4.14
N LEU A 77 -3.93 7.59 -4.04
CA LEU A 77 -5.11 7.87 -4.87
C LEU A 77 -4.75 8.27 -6.30
N GLU A 78 -3.62 8.93 -6.50
CA GLU A 78 -3.10 9.29 -7.84
C GLU A 78 -2.59 8.07 -8.63
N GLU A 79 -2.12 7.03 -7.95
CA GLU A 79 -1.78 5.74 -8.57
C GLU A 79 -3.03 4.98 -9.06
N GLU A 80 -4.19 5.29 -8.54
CA GLU A 80 -5.44 4.62 -8.88
C GLU A 80 -6.09 5.27 -10.11
N GLN A 81 -5.78 4.72 -11.29
CA GLN A 81 -6.19 5.27 -12.59
C GLN A 81 -7.63 4.90 -13.02
N THR A 82 -8.45 4.41 -12.12
CA THR A 82 -9.82 4.00 -12.44
C THR A 82 -10.84 5.09 -12.14
N SER A 83 -11.74 5.34 -13.08
CA SER A 83 -12.89 6.23 -12.89
C SER A 83 -14.09 5.56 -12.23
N ASN A 84 -14.08 4.22 -12.08
CA ASN A 84 -15.14 3.46 -11.43
C ASN A 84 -14.61 2.85 -10.13
N LEU A 85 -14.64 3.62 -9.05
CA LEU A 85 -13.99 3.34 -7.79
C LEU A 85 -14.96 3.34 -6.62
N ASP A 86 -14.88 2.30 -5.79
CA ASP A 86 -15.40 2.26 -4.45
C ASP A 86 -14.22 2.24 -3.48
N LEU A 87 -14.08 3.28 -2.68
CA LEU A 87 -12.99 3.49 -1.74
C LEU A 87 -13.53 3.54 -0.31
N VAL A 88 -12.93 2.79 0.61
CA VAL A 88 -13.20 2.90 2.04
C VAL A 88 -11.94 3.32 2.77
N PHE A 89 -12.03 4.39 3.54
CA PHE A 89 -11.03 4.70 4.56
C PHE A 89 -11.38 3.96 5.85
N ALA A 90 -10.50 3.08 6.29
CA ALA A 90 -10.57 2.42 7.58
C ALA A 90 -9.56 3.09 8.51
N ILE A 91 -10.05 3.89 9.44
CA ILE A 91 -9.20 4.78 10.24
C ILE A 91 -9.26 4.39 11.71
N ASP A 92 -8.10 4.14 12.27
CA ASP A 92 -7.91 4.05 13.71
C ASP A 92 -8.28 5.39 14.38
N THR A 93 -8.98 5.29 15.49
CA THR A 93 -9.39 6.47 16.26
C THR A 93 -9.12 6.29 17.76
N THR A 94 -8.08 5.51 18.07
CA THR A 94 -7.55 5.34 19.43
C THR A 94 -6.73 6.55 19.86
N GLY A 95 -6.22 6.52 21.09
CA GLY A 95 -5.61 7.68 21.73
C GLY A 95 -4.40 8.24 20.99
N SER A 96 -3.54 7.38 20.46
CA SER A 96 -2.33 7.71 19.69
C SER A 96 -2.64 8.50 18.41
N MET A 97 -3.80 8.26 17.80
CA MET A 97 -4.23 8.90 16.55
C MET A 97 -4.69 10.35 16.67
N LYS A 98 -4.56 10.97 17.83
CA LYS A 98 -5.18 12.28 18.09
C LYS A 98 -4.69 13.37 17.14
N ASN A 99 -3.39 13.47 16.92
CA ASN A 99 -2.81 14.52 16.08
C ASN A 99 -3.09 14.26 14.60
N ASP A 100 -2.99 13.02 14.16
CA ASP A 100 -3.31 12.59 12.80
C ASP A 100 -4.77 12.86 12.45
N MET A 101 -5.66 12.58 13.41
CA MET A 101 -7.09 12.82 13.24
C MET A 101 -7.42 14.30 13.02
N GLU A 102 -6.74 15.23 13.67
CA GLU A 102 -6.94 16.66 13.44
C GLU A 102 -6.57 17.04 11.99
N LYS A 103 -5.50 16.46 11.44
CA LYS A 103 -5.10 16.67 10.05
C LYS A 103 -6.09 16.06 9.07
N LEU A 104 -6.53 14.82 9.33
CA LEU A 104 -7.55 14.15 8.52
C LEU A 104 -8.87 14.91 8.49
N LYS A 105 -9.32 15.45 9.64
CA LYS A 105 -10.53 16.28 9.71
C LYS A 105 -10.44 17.54 8.85
N ALA A 106 -9.26 18.16 8.82
CA ALA A 106 -9.06 19.41 8.08
C ALA A 106 -9.01 19.16 6.56
N ASP A 107 -8.28 18.15 6.11
CA ASP A 107 -7.79 18.11 4.73
C ASP A 107 -8.24 16.90 3.91
N LEU A 108 -8.79 15.83 4.52
CA LEU A 108 -9.18 14.65 3.75
C LEU A 108 -10.33 14.94 2.77
N SER A 109 -11.38 15.62 3.20
CA SER A 109 -12.50 15.94 2.33
C SER A 109 -12.12 16.91 1.20
N PRO A 110 -11.38 18.00 1.46
CA PRO A 110 -10.82 18.84 0.40
C PRO A 110 -9.96 18.07 -0.62
N LEU A 111 -9.11 17.15 -0.16
CA LEU A 111 -8.31 16.30 -1.04
C LEU A 111 -9.19 15.45 -1.98
N LEU A 112 -10.24 14.82 -1.44
CA LEU A 112 -11.17 14.01 -2.23
C LEU A 112 -11.94 14.86 -3.24
N GLU A 113 -12.35 16.07 -2.85
CA GLU A 113 -13.02 17.02 -3.75
C GLU A 113 -12.09 17.47 -4.87
N GLU A 114 -10.81 17.74 -4.58
CA GLU A 114 -9.81 18.08 -5.58
C GLU A 114 -9.61 16.96 -6.60
N LEU A 115 -9.40 15.72 -6.13
CA LEU A 115 -9.08 14.58 -7.00
C LEU A 115 -10.27 14.08 -7.79
N TYR A 116 -11.48 14.15 -7.25
CA TYR A 116 -12.64 13.49 -7.80
C TYR A 116 -13.85 14.40 -8.09
N ASN A 117 -13.67 15.72 -8.11
CA ASN A 117 -14.77 16.70 -8.29
C ASN A 117 -15.61 16.44 -9.56
N SER A 118 -14.99 15.92 -10.62
CA SER A 118 -15.64 15.60 -11.88
C SER A 118 -15.90 14.11 -12.11
N ALA A 119 -15.57 13.25 -11.12
CA ALA A 119 -15.66 11.81 -11.27
C ALA A 119 -17.02 11.28 -10.81
N GLU A 120 -17.91 11.01 -11.74
CA GLU A 120 -19.27 10.54 -11.47
C GLU A 120 -19.34 9.15 -10.82
N ASN A 121 -18.32 8.32 -11.04
CA ASN A 121 -18.32 6.91 -10.65
C ASN A 121 -17.46 6.61 -9.41
N VAL A 122 -16.99 7.62 -8.69
CA VAL A 122 -16.26 7.46 -7.44
C VAL A 122 -17.20 7.57 -6.25
N ARG A 123 -17.13 6.58 -5.36
CA ARG A 123 -17.83 6.60 -4.07
C ARG A 123 -16.85 6.35 -2.96
N VAL A 124 -17.00 7.09 -1.86
CA VAL A 124 -16.15 6.98 -0.69
C VAL A 124 -16.97 6.61 0.52
N GLY A 125 -16.52 5.58 1.24
CA GLY A 125 -17.03 5.17 2.54
C GLY A 125 -16.01 5.46 3.64
N LEU A 126 -16.46 5.52 4.87
CA LEU A 126 -15.62 5.72 6.03
C LEU A 126 -15.94 4.66 7.08
N LEU A 127 -14.93 3.96 7.56
CA LEU A 127 -14.98 3.07 8.71
C LEU A 127 -14.05 3.62 9.78
N LEU A 128 -14.57 3.94 10.93
CA LEU A 128 -13.78 4.25 12.11
C LEU A 128 -13.72 3.03 13.00
N TYR A 129 -12.55 2.75 13.59
CA TYR A 129 -12.42 1.64 14.53
C TYR A 129 -11.65 2.05 15.78
N ARG A 130 -11.78 1.28 16.83
CA ARG A 130 -11.09 1.38 18.12
C ARG A 130 -10.87 -0.02 18.65
N ASP A 131 -10.47 -0.12 19.92
CA ASP A 131 -10.50 -1.39 20.59
C ASP A 131 -11.86 -1.67 21.25
N TYR A 132 -12.04 -2.91 21.71
CA TYR A 132 -13.22 -3.34 22.44
C TYR A 132 -13.38 -2.59 23.76
N GLY A 133 -14.56 -2.05 23.95
CA GLY A 133 -14.87 -1.26 25.17
C GLY A 133 -14.76 0.26 24.98
N ASP A 134 -14.23 0.75 23.87
CA ASP A 134 -13.96 2.17 23.62
C ASP A 134 -15.11 2.95 22.98
N GLY A 135 -16.31 2.54 23.22
CA GLY A 135 -17.51 3.30 22.87
C GLY A 135 -18.02 3.09 21.44
N TYR A 136 -17.31 2.38 20.56
CA TYR A 136 -17.86 1.94 19.29
C TYR A 136 -18.49 0.54 19.44
N SER A 137 -19.68 0.40 18.91
CA SER A 137 -20.38 -0.89 18.88
C SER A 137 -21.33 -0.94 17.71
N TYR A 138 -20.94 -1.59 16.64
CA TYR A 138 -21.78 -1.88 15.50
C TYR A 138 -21.78 -3.39 15.23
N LYS A 139 -22.95 -4.01 15.39
CA LYS A 139 -23.08 -5.48 15.30
C LYS A 139 -22.04 -6.21 16.15
N GLU A 140 -21.86 -5.72 17.37
CA GLU A 140 -20.93 -6.23 18.39
C GLU A 140 -19.42 -6.03 18.06
N LEU A 141 -19.06 -5.31 17.01
CA LEU A 141 -17.69 -4.97 16.66
C LEU A 141 -17.35 -3.55 17.08
N PRO A 142 -16.10 -3.26 17.45
CA PRO A 142 -15.66 -1.93 17.87
C PRO A 142 -15.43 -1.00 16.68
N VAL A 143 -16.43 -0.91 15.82
CA VAL A 143 -16.36 -0.13 14.56
C VAL A 143 -17.56 0.80 14.42
N LYS A 144 -17.40 1.82 13.59
CA LYS A 144 -18.43 2.77 13.22
C LYS A 144 -18.41 3.01 11.71
N PRO A 145 -19.19 2.23 10.94
CA PRO A 145 -19.23 2.37 9.50
C PRO A 145 -20.13 3.53 9.06
N TYR A 146 -19.67 4.26 8.05
CA TYR A 146 -20.44 5.24 7.28
C TYR A 146 -20.42 4.80 5.82
N GLY A 147 -21.59 4.52 5.27
CA GLY A 147 -21.74 3.98 3.92
C GLY A 147 -21.16 4.89 2.83
N PHE A 148 -21.12 4.36 1.62
CA PHE A 148 -20.60 5.09 0.47
C PHE A 148 -21.39 6.37 0.16
N VAL A 149 -20.65 7.45 -0.11
CA VAL A 149 -21.16 8.75 -0.53
C VAL A 149 -20.39 9.23 -1.77
N GLN A 150 -21.03 10.10 -2.56
CA GLN A 150 -20.40 10.85 -3.65
C GLN A 150 -20.18 12.32 -3.27
N ASN A 151 -20.91 12.80 -2.29
CA ASN A 151 -20.70 14.12 -1.69
C ASN A 151 -19.69 14.01 -0.52
N PHE A 152 -18.46 14.38 -0.76
CA PHE A 152 -17.37 14.18 0.19
C PHE A 152 -17.43 15.10 1.41
N SER A 153 -18.23 16.16 1.39
CA SER A 153 -18.48 16.97 2.60
C SER A 153 -19.08 16.16 3.76
N SER A 154 -19.76 15.05 3.45
CA SER A 154 -20.23 14.09 4.44
C SER A 154 -19.10 13.39 5.19
N ILE A 155 -17.95 13.17 4.53
CA ILE A 155 -16.75 12.60 5.16
C ILE A 155 -16.23 13.57 6.23
N SER A 156 -16.07 14.85 5.87
CA SER A 156 -15.66 15.89 6.82
C SER A 156 -16.60 15.97 8.03
N LYS A 157 -17.92 15.93 7.80
CA LYS A 157 -18.92 15.94 8.87
C LYS A 157 -18.72 14.76 9.85
N ASN A 158 -18.51 13.56 9.29
CA ASN A 158 -18.36 12.35 10.10
C ASN A 158 -17.02 12.34 10.86
N LEU A 159 -15.93 12.78 10.23
CA LEU A 159 -14.64 12.95 10.89
C LEU A 159 -14.68 14.00 12.00
N ASN A 160 -15.32 15.13 11.75
CA ASN A 160 -15.46 16.20 12.76
C ASN A 160 -16.29 15.76 13.99
N ALA A 161 -17.08 14.71 13.86
CA ALA A 161 -17.82 14.13 14.99
C ALA A 161 -16.95 13.20 15.86
N VAL A 162 -15.76 12.81 15.40
CA VAL A 162 -14.82 11.98 16.17
C VAL A 162 -14.26 12.79 17.34
N ARG A 163 -14.23 12.17 18.50
CA ARG A 163 -13.59 12.71 19.71
C ARG A 163 -12.58 11.70 20.21
N ILE A 164 -11.34 12.13 20.35
CA ILE A 164 -10.23 11.36 20.91
C ILE A 164 -9.73 12.11 22.16
N PHE A 165 -9.82 11.44 23.30
CA PHE A 165 -9.41 12.01 24.60
C PHE A 165 -8.01 11.54 25.02
N GLY A 166 -7.39 10.61 24.26
CA GLY A 166 -6.07 10.04 24.55
C GLY A 166 -6.12 8.92 25.58
N LYS A 167 -7.27 8.28 25.75
CA LYS A 167 -7.47 7.13 26.68
C LYS A 167 -8.04 5.90 25.99
N GLU A 168 -8.40 6.07 24.73
CA GLU A 168 -8.95 5.01 23.89
C GLU A 168 -7.83 4.05 23.50
N GLY A 169 -8.14 2.75 23.45
CA GLY A 169 -7.22 1.67 23.12
C GLY A 169 -6.82 0.85 24.36
N GLY A 170 -6.33 1.45 25.41
CA GLY A 170 -6.00 0.81 26.70
C GLY A 170 -4.77 -0.10 26.68
N ASP A 171 -4.56 -0.90 25.66
CA ASP A 171 -3.38 -1.68 25.31
C ASP A 171 -2.96 -1.34 23.86
N ILE A 172 -1.80 -1.84 23.40
CA ILE A 172 -1.25 -1.47 22.08
C ILE A 172 -2.02 -2.11 20.93
N PRO A 173 -2.36 -3.43 20.97
CA PRO A 173 -3.09 -4.05 19.87
C PRO A 173 -4.50 -3.51 19.73
N GLU A 174 -4.93 -3.29 18.48
CA GLU A 174 -6.23 -2.71 18.16
C GLU A 174 -7.09 -3.67 17.32
N ALA A 175 -8.38 -3.37 17.14
CA ALA A 175 -9.33 -4.25 16.46
C ALA A 175 -9.23 -4.16 14.91
N VAL A 176 -8.03 -4.31 14.37
CA VAL A 176 -7.75 -4.19 12.93
C VAL A 176 -8.46 -5.26 12.11
N TYR A 177 -8.44 -6.52 12.55
CA TYR A 177 -9.11 -7.60 11.80
C TYR A 177 -10.63 -7.43 11.80
N GLU A 178 -11.20 -6.94 12.89
CA GLU A 178 -12.61 -6.58 12.97
C GLU A 178 -12.97 -5.44 12.02
N ALA A 179 -12.09 -4.43 11.92
CA ALA A 179 -12.25 -3.35 10.97
C ALA A 179 -12.19 -3.86 9.52
N MET A 180 -11.23 -4.70 9.18
CA MET A 180 -11.13 -5.31 7.84
C MET A 180 -12.32 -6.22 7.53
N TYR A 181 -12.78 -7.02 8.47
CA TYR A 181 -14.03 -7.76 8.33
C TYR A 181 -15.22 -6.84 8.04
N ALA A 182 -15.33 -5.75 8.79
CA ALA A 182 -16.41 -4.79 8.63
C ALA A 182 -16.38 -4.09 7.25
N THR A 183 -15.20 -3.77 6.71
CA THR A 183 -15.09 -3.24 5.34
C THR A 183 -15.62 -4.25 4.32
N GLY A 184 -15.31 -5.52 4.48
CA GLY A 184 -15.79 -6.58 3.61
C GLY A 184 -17.28 -6.84 3.71
N GLN A 185 -17.91 -6.68 4.88
CA GLN A 185 -19.28 -7.13 5.15
C GLN A 185 -20.33 -6.01 5.22
N PHE A 186 -19.93 -4.80 5.63
CA PHE A 186 -20.94 -3.77 5.95
C PHE A 186 -21.04 -2.67 4.89
N PHE A 187 -20.24 -2.76 3.82
CA PHE A 187 -20.28 -1.83 2.71
C PHE A 187 -20.95 -2.46 1.48
N ALA A 188 -21.78 -1.68 0.81
CA ALA A 188 -22.46 -2.10 -0.41
C ALA A 188 -21.57 -1.86 -1.63
N TRP A 189 -20.52 -2.67 -1.78
CA TRP A 189 -19.57 -2.64 -2.89
C TRP A 189 -20.29 -2.91 -4.22
N ARG A 190 -20.00 -2.11 -5.26
CA ARG A 190 -20.47 -2.38 -6.62
C ARG A 190 -19.68 -3.53 -7.24
N THR A 191 -20.33 -4.31 -8.07
CA THR A 191 -19.69 -5.44 -8.76
C THR A 191 -18.61 -4.96 -9.74
N GLU A 192 -18.91 -3.92 -10.50
CA GLU A 192 -18.09 -3.43 -11.62
C GLU A 192 -17.10 -2.31 -11.24
N SER A 193 -16.90 -2.06 -9.97
CA SER A 193 -15.94 -1.06 -9.52
C SER A 193 -14.62 -1.69 -9.07
N ALA A 194 -13.54 -0.95 -9.19
CA ALA A 194 -12.36 -1.19 -8.38
C ALA A 194 -12.73 -0.99 -6.91
N LYS A 195 -12.31 -1.90 -6.04
CA LYS A 195 -12.66 -1.89 -4.61
C LYS A 195 -11.39 -1.72 -3.81
N ARG A 196 -11.28 -0.60 -3.11
CA ARG A 196 -10.08 -0.23 -2.38
C ARG A 196 -10.38 0.11 -0.93
N VAL A 197 -9.50 -0.32 -0.05
CA VAL A 197 -9.46 0.08 1.35
C VAL A 197 -8.13 0.75 1.62
N ILE A 198 -8.15 1.94 2.18
CA ILE A 198 -6.98 2.58 2.78
C ILE A 198 -7.12 2.42 4.28
N LEU A 199 -6.27 1.56 4.84
CA LEU A 199 -6.16 1.33 6.28
C LEU A 199 -5.15 2.33 6.85
N ILE A 200 -5.55 3.09 7.86
CA ILE A 200 -4.72 4.11 8.51
C ILE A 200 -4.67 3.80 10.00
N GLY A 201 -3.47 3.59 10.53
CA GLY A 201 -3.26 3.28 11.95
C GLY A 201 -1.79 3.09 12.28
N ASP A 202 -1.49 2.92 13.56
CA ASP A 202 -0.15 2.82 14.13
C ASP A 202 0.09 1.52 14.93
N ALA A 203 -0.95 0.70 15.12
CA ALA A 203 -0.93 -0.46 16.00
C ALA A 203 -1.23 -1.78 15.26
N GLU A 204 -0.67 -2.86 15.81
CA GLU A 204 -0.93 -4.22 15.33
C GLU A 204 -2.34 -4.71 15.70
N PRO A 205 -2.89 -5.67 14.93
CA PRO A 205 -4.10 -6.36 15.31
C PRO A 205 -3.89 -7.22 16.56
N HIS A 206 -4.95 -7.49 17.32
CA HIS A 206 -4.89 -8.41 18.43
C HIS A 206 -4.29 -9.76 18.04
N PRO A 207 -3.31 -10.29 18.79
CA PRO A 207 -2.63 -11.55 18.47
C PRO A 207 -3.57 -12.76 18.53
N PHE A 208 -4.63 -12.64 19.35
CA PHE A 208 -5.69 -13.63 19.45
C PHE A 208 -7.00 -12.95 19.11
N PRO A 209 -7.71 -13.43 18.05
CA PRO A 209 -9.00 -12.88 17.69
C PRO A 209 -9.94 -12.94 18.89
N ARG A 210 -10.49 -11.80 19.27
CA ARG A 210 -11.55 -11.74 20.28
C ARG A 210 -12.81 -12.38 19.70
N LYS A 211 -13.69 -12.89 20.54
CA LYS A 211 -14.92 -13.59 20.13
C LYS A 211 -14.67 -14.84 19.25
N SER A 212 -14.03 -15.85 19.83
CA SER A 212 -13.93 -17.23 19.31
C SER A 212 -13.18 -17.41 17.98
N GLY A 213 -12.16 -16.61 17.69
CA GLY A 213 -11.33 -16.77 16.50
C GLY A 213 -12.00 -16.43 15.17
N LYS A 214 -13.19 -15.83 15.22
CA LYS A 214 -13.99 -15.55 14.03
C LYS A 214 -13.33 -14.56 13.08
N TYR A 215 -12.45 -13.71 13.58
CA TYR A 215 -11.80 -12.63 12.80
C TYR A 215 -10.29 -12.87 12.73
N SER A 216 -9.87 -14.10 12.42
CA SER A 216 -8.45 -14.38 12.18
C SER A 216 -7.98 -13.72 10.89
N LYS A 217 -6.65 -13.55 10.78
CA LYS A 217 -6.01 -13.03 9.56
C LYS A 217 -6.50 -13.78 8.32
N GLU A 218 -6.41 -15.12 8.35
CA GLU A 218 -6.75 -15.99 7.23
C GLU A 218 -8.22 -15.83 6.80
N PHE A 219 -9.10 -15.73 7.78
CA PHE A 219 -10.52 -15.52 7.48
C PHE A 219 -10.79 -14.18 6.85
N VAL A 220 -10.17 -13.11 7.38
CA VAL A 220 -10.39 -11.74 6.93
C VAL A 220 -9.75 -11.52 5.56
N THR A 221 -8.51 -11.94 5.34
CA THR A 221 -7.86 -11.82 4.03
C THR A 221 -8.60 -12.63 2.97
N GLY A 222 -8.99 -13.86 3.26
CA GLY A 222 -9.80 -14.66 2.34
C GLY A 222 -11.17 -14.02 2.00
N LEU A 223 -11.80 -13.34 2.94
CA LEU A 223 -13.04 -12.59 2.69
C LEU A 223 -12.80 -11.43 1.73
N LEU A 224 -11.74 -10.65 1.94
CA LEU A 224 -11.41 -9.49 1.09
C LEU A 224 -11.04 -9.95 -0.33
N ASP A 225 -10.24 -11.01 -0.44
CA ASP A 225 -9.84 -11.61 -1.72
C ASP A 225 -11.05 -12.09 -2.55
N VAL A 226 -11.96 -12.84 -1.93
CA VAL A 226 -13.19 -13.32 -2.60
C VAL A 226 -14.04 -12.16 -3.10
N LYS A 227 -14.02 -11.02 -2.42
CA LYS A 227 -14.75 -9.82 -2.83
C LYS A 227 -13.98 -8.92 -3.79
N GLY A 228 -12.72 -9.23 -4.09
CA GLY A 228 -11.85 -8.43 -4.93
C GLY A 228 -11.49 -7.07 -4.31
N ILE A 229 -11.41 -7.01 -2.99
CA ILE A 229 -11.06 -5.80 -2.23
C ILE A 229 -9.55 -5.78 -1.99
N THR A 230 -8.91 -4.72 -2.45
CA THR A 230 -7.48 -4.50 -2.22
C THR A 230 -7.27 -3.52 -1.07
N VAL A 231 -6.36 -3.84 -0.15
CA VAL A 231 -5.99 -3.01 0.98
C VAL A 231 -4.63 -2.37 0.74
N THR A 232 -4.53 -1.07 0.97
CA THR A 232 -3.27 -0.33 1.12
C THR A 232 -3.22 0.22 2.53
N THR A 233 -2.13 -0.01 3.24
CA THR A 233 -1.95 0.52 4.60
C THR A 233 -1.06 1.75 4.59
N ILE A 234 -1.47 2.76 5.33
CA ILE A 234 -0.64 3.90 5.73
C ILE A 234 -0.33 3.68 7.21
N LEU A 235 0.90 3.25 7.48
CA LEU A 235 1.40 3.03 8.83
C LEU A 235 1.93 4.34 9.40
N LEU A 236 1.40 4.71 10.56
CA LEU A 236 1.76 5.93 11.28
C LEU A 236 2.80 5.64 12.36
N PRO A 237 3.63 6.63 12.74
CA PRO A 237 4.51 6.49 13.88
C PRO A 237 3.68 6.42 15.19
N GLN A 238 4.19 5.69 16.16
CA GLN A 238 3.60 5.68 17.50
C GLN A 238 3.99 6.96 18.25
N GLU A 239 3.00 7.70 18.76
CA GLU A 239 3.21 8.86 19.65
C GLU A 239 3.13 8.50 21.13
#